data_43df0dbb493d923bdeb819419b6df322
#
_entry.id   43df0dbb493d923bdeb819419b6df322
#
_cell.length_a   1.000
_cell.length_b   1.000
_cell.length_c   1.000
_cell.angle_alpha   90.00
_cell.angle_beta   90.00
_cell.angle_gamma   90.00
#
_symmetry.space_group_name_H-M   'P 1'
#
loop_
_entity.id
_entity.type
_entity.pdbx_description
1 polymer ?
#
loop_
_entity_poly.entity_id
_entity_poly.type
_entity_poly.pdbx_seq_one_letter_code
_entity_poly.pdbx_strand_id
1 'polypeptide(L)'
;YGSHTIRGLKQTHQPSPWINDYGQFSIMPVRGKEKVDENARQSWFSHQSETAKPYYYSVYLADHDVVAEMAPTDRAAVLRFTFPESDESGVVIDAFDRGSQVKVMPDSRTVVGYITRNSGGVPDNFRNWFVIRFDKPFSGFRVFNGKNELKGFEAEGEHALAAVYFTTRRGEQVTARVASSFISEEQALRNLETEVGDADFETVKARAQERWDEVLGRIEVSGGTEEQYRTFYSCLYRSTLFPRKFYEIDAKGNPVHYSPYNGEVLPGYMLSLIHISEPTRPEPIS
;
A
#
# COMPACT_ATOMS: atom_id res chain seq x y z
N TYR A 1 4.52 17.79 7.66
CA TYR A 1 4.88 18.76 6.58
C TYR A 1 6.33 19.24 6.62
N GLY A 2 7.11 18.91 7.63
CA GLY A 2 8.53 19.33 7.72
C GLY A 2 9.55 18.29 7.21
N SER A 3 9.13 17.10 6.83
CA SER A 3 10.04 16.08 6.31
C SER A 3 10.25 16.24 4.81
N HIS A 4 11.49 16.21 4.39
CA HIS A 4 11.90 16.19 2.99
C HIS A 4 12.48 14.83 2.57
N THR A 5 12.19 13.78 3.33
CA THR A 5 12.68 12.43 3.05
C THR A 5 11.54 11.42 3.02
N ILE A 6 11.58 10.52 2.03
CA ILE A 6 10.71 9.36 1.88
C ILE A 6 11.56 8.11 2.07
N ARG A 7 11.05 7.11 2.82
CA ARG A 7 11.68 5.81 3.09
C ARG A 7 10.91 4.64 2.52
N GLY A 8 9.71 4.89 2.03
CA GLY A 8 8.82 3.91 1.42
C GLY A 8 7.41 4.42 1.24
N LEU A 9 6.71 3.85 0.28
CA LEU A 9 5.30 4.05 0.01
C LEU A 9 4.52 2.94 0.71
N LYS A 10 3.48 3.27 1.46
CA LYS A 10 2.69 2.32 2.26
C LYS A 10 1.25 2.28 1.80
N GLN A 11 0.63 1.13 2.00
CA GLN A 11 -0.82 0.97 1.86
C GLN A 11 -1.52 1.42 3.15
N THR A 12 -1.54 2.71 3.41
CA THR A 12 -2.32 3.28 4.49
C THR A 12 -2.80 4.66 4.08
N HIS A 13 -4.02 5.00 4.46
CA HIS A 13 -4.60 6.29 4.10
C HIS A 13 -4.30 7.37 5.15
N GLN A 14 -4.19 6.97 6.41
CA GLN A 14 -3.82 7.87 7.50
C GLN A 14 -3.28 7.06 8.68
N PRO A 15 -1.98 7.15 8.97
CA PRO A 15 -1.44 6.49 10.14
C PRO A 15 -2.05 7.11 11.39
N SER A 16 -2.84 6.35 12.10
CA SER A 16 -3.38 6.73 13.39
C SER A 16 -3.08 5.62 14.39
N PRO A 17 -2.14 5.83 15.30
CA PRO A 17 -1.86 4.87 16.36
C PRO A 17 -3.06 4.65 17.30
N TRP A 18 -4.04 5.55 17.28
CA TRP A 18 -5.26 5.49 18.09
C TRP A 18 -6.29 4.50 17.55
N ILE A 19 -6.24 4.16 16.27
CA ILE A 19 -7.32 3.47 15.56
C ILE A 19 -6.85 2.10 15.08
N ASN A 20 -5.72 1.58 15.55
CA ASN A 20 -5.16 0.32 15.06
C ASN A 20 -5.15 0.27 13.53
N ASP A 21 -4.47 1.23 12.91
CA ASP A 21 -4.37 1.24 11.45
C ASP A 21 -3.45 0.10 11.02
N TYR A 22 -4.03 -0.90 10.38
CA TYR A 22 -3.37 -2.07 9.86
C TYR A 22 -2.90 -1.84 8.43
N GLY A 23 -1.92 -2.58 7.94
CA GLY A 23 -1.44 -2.46 6.57
C GLY A 23 -0.11 -1.70 6.47
N GLN A 24 0.93 -2.26 7.04
CA GLN A 24 2.18 -1.56 7.34
C GLN A 24 3.36 -1.90 6.43
N PHE A 25 3.23 -2.80 5.44
CA PHE A 25 4.35 -3.05 4.52
C PHE A 25 4.64 -1.82 3.66
N SER A 26 5.88 -1.66 3.24
CA SER A 26 6.27 -0.56 2.36
C SER A 26 7.01 -1.03 1.12
N ILE A 27 6.91 -0.22 0.09
CA ILE A 27 7.56 -0.43 -1.20
C ILE A 27 8.38 0.82 -1.50
N MET A 28 9.68 0.65 -1.79
CA MET A 28 10.56 1.76 -2.11
C MET A 28 11.38 1.46 -3.37
N PRO A 29 11.22 2.23 -4.46
CA PRO A 29 12.11 2.13 -5.58
C PRO A 29 13.48 2.73 -5.23
N VAL A 30 14.55 2.06 -5.63
CA VAL A 30 15.92 2.45 -5.30
C VAL A 30 16.84 2.27 -6.51
N ARG A 31 17.97 2.95 -6.49
CA ARG A 31 19.11 2.72 -7.38
C ARG A 31 20.33 2.37 -6.53
N GLY A 32 20.82 1.14 -6.68
CA GLY A 32 21.92 0.58 -5.89
C GLY A 32 21.49 -0.61 -5.05
N LYS A 33 22.22 -1.71 -5.15
CA LYS A 33 21.92 -2.98 -4.44
C LYS A 33 22.15 -2.90 -2.94
N GLU A 34 22.95 -1.93 -2.49
CA GLU A 34 23.22 -1.66 -1.07
C GLU A 34 22.06 -0.89 -0.37
N LYS A 35 21.11 -0.34 -1.12
CA LYS A 35 20.03 0.51 -0.62
C LYS A 35 18.86 -0.29 -0.03
N VAL A 36 19.10 -1.21 0.88
CA VAL A 36 18.08 -2.10 1.43
C VAL A 36 17.54 -1.62 2.77
N ASP A 37 18.41 -1.24 3.71
CA ASP A 37 17.95 -0.79 5.02
C ASP A 37 17.24 0.59 4.94
N GLU A 38 16.42 0.88 5.95
CA GLU A 38 15.54 2.05 5.97
C GLU A 38 16.28 3.39 5.79
N ASN A 39 17.47 3.52 6.35
CA ASN A 39 18.27 4.74 6.22
C ASN A 39 19.00 4.81 4.88
N ALA A 40 19.49 3.67 4.37
CA ALA A 40 20.20 3.62 3.10
C ALA A 40 19.25 3.84 1.91
N ARG A 41 17.99 3.37 1.99
CA ARG A 41 17.01 3.52 0.91
C ARG A 41 16.24 4.84 0.93
N GLN A 42 16.35 5.65 1.99
CA GLN A 42 15.65 6.94 2.02
C GLN A 42 16.06 7.84 0.85
N SER A 43 15.15 8.68 0.42
CA SER A 43 15.40 9.67 -0.62
C SER A 43 14.87 11.03 -0.24
N TRP A 44 15.64 12.06 -0.54
CA TRP A 44 15.16 13.43 -0.50
C TRP A 44 14.11 13.67 -1.59
N PHE A 45 13.13 14.49 -1.27
CA PHE A 45 12.13 14.98 -2.22
C PHE A 45 11.74 16.43 -1.94
N SER A 46 11.18 17.08 -2.94
CA SER A 46 10.63 18.43 -2.83
C SER A 46 9.10 18.39 -2.95
N HIS A 47 8.40 19.05 -2.03
CA HIS A 47 6.95 19.26 -2.13
C HIS A 47 6.53 20.05 -3.38
N GLN A 48 7.45 20.79 -4.01
CA GLN A 48 7.18 21.47 -5.28
C GLN A 48 7.14 20.53 -6.49
N SER A 49 7.78 19.36 -6.38
CA SER A 49 7.77 18.29 -7.39
C SER A 49 6.86 17.13 -7.04
N GLU A 50 6.02 17.30 -6.02
CA GLU A 50 5.05 16.33 -5.56
C GLU A 50 3.66 16.67 -6.12
N THR A 51 2.93 15.66 -6.56
CA THR A 51 1.51 15.77 -6.89
C THR A 51 0.73 14.85 -5.99
N ALA A 52 -0.18 15.40 -5.18
CA ALA A 52 -1.04 14.64 -4.29
C ALA A 52 -2.51 14.96 -4.58
N LYS A 53 -3.23 13.96 -5.09
CA LYS A 53 -4.68 14.00 -5.34
C LYS A 53 -5.32 12.77 -4.70
N PRO A 54 -6.62 12.76 -4.43
CA PRO A 54 -7.30 11.61 -3.85
C PRO A 54 -7.08 10.29 -4.61
N TYR A 55 -6.91 10.37 -5.92
CA TYR A 55 -6.80 9.26 -6.86
C TYR A 55 -5.41 9.05 -7.46
N TYR A 56 -4.44 9.91 -7.13
CA TYR A 56 -3.12 9.88 -7.75
C TYR A 56 -2.07 10.55 -6.86
N TYR A 57 -0.95 9.87 -6.71
CA TYR A 57 0.25 10.44 -6.08
C TYR A 57 1.43 10.30 -7.02
N SER A 58 2.29 11.32 -7.07
CA SER A 58 3.55 11.31 -7.80
C SER A 58 4.61 12.09 -7.04
N VAL A 59 5.82 11.57 -7.01
CA VAL A 59 6.98 12.22 -6.39
C VAL A 59 8.27 11.85 -7.11
N TYR A 60 9.18 12.82 -7.21
CA TYR A 60 10.55 12.57 -7.65
C TYR A 60 11.46 12.30 -6.45
N LEU A 61 12.09 11.14 -6.47
CA LEU A 61 13.02 10.65 -5.46
C LEU A 61 14.45 10.97 -5.88
N ALA A 62 15.00 12.07 -5.36
CA ALA A 62 16.22 12.68 -5.90
C ALA A 62 17.47 11.83 -5.72
N ASP A 63 17.60 11.10 -4.59
CA ASP A 63 18.79 10.27 -4.33
C ASP A 63 18.85 9.02 -5.20
N HIS A 64 17.71 8.63 -5.79
CA HIS A 64 17.61 7.47 -6.68
C HIS A 64 17.38 7.85 -8.14
N ASP A 65 17.10 9.13 -8.44
CA ASP A 65 16.73 9.61 -9.77
C ASP A 65 15.51 8.84 -10.33
N VAL A 66 14.49 8.64 -9.50
CA VAL A 66 13.30 7.86 -9.83
C VAL A 66 12.05 8.72 -9.65
N VAL A 67 11.14 8.68 -10.64
CA VAL A 67 9.77 9.16 -10.44
C VAL A 67 8.92 7.99 -9.98
N ALA A 68 8.29 8.12 -8.80
CA ALA A 68 7.35 7.16 -8.26
C ALA A 68 5.94 7.69 -8.36
N GLU A 69 5.04 6.90 -8.95
CA GLU A 69 3.63 7.22 -9.14
C GLU A 69 2.75 6.12 -8.53
N MET A 70 1.56 6.47 -8.07
CA MET A 70 0.62 5.54 -7.45
C MET A 70 -0.83 5.90 -7.80
N ALA A 71 -1.61 4.89 -8.17
CA ALA A 71 -3.05 4.98 -8.39
C ALA A 71 -3.75 3.90 -7.54
N PRO A 72 -4.60 4.28 -6.57
CA PRO A 72 -5.22 3.34 -5.63
C PRO A 72 -6.55 2.79 -6.15
N THR A 73 -6.93 1.63 -5.57
CA THR A 73 -8.29 1.10 -5.56
C THR A 73 -8.76 0.93 -4.10
N ASP A 74 -9.81 0.14 -3.84
CA ASP A 74 -10.28 -0.09 -2.47
C ASP A 74 -9.28 -0.93 -1.63
N ARG A 75 -8.67 -1.98 -2.23
CA ARG A 75 -7.75 -2.94 -1.54
C ARG A 75 -6.47 -3.18 -2.29
N ALA A 76 -6.32 -2.54 -3.45
CA ALA A 76 -5.16 -2.67 -4.30
C ALA A 76 -4.62 -1.28 -4.75
N ALA A 77 -3.51 -1.30 -5.46
CA ALA A 77 -2.94 -0.14 -6.10
C ALA A 77 -2.06 -0.57 -7.28
N VAL A 78 -1.88 0.33 -8.22
CA VAL A 78 -0.83 0.22 -9.22
C VAL A 78 0.21 1.29 -8.95
N LEU A 79 1.47 0.87 -8.83
CA LEU A 79 2.62 1.74 -8.71
C LEU A 79 3.40 1.69 -10.02
N ARG A 80 3.90 2.83 -10.45
CA ARG A 80 4.76 2.96 -11.63
C ARG A 80 6.02 3.70 -11.24
N PHE A 81 7.16 3.10 -11.54
CA PHE A 81 8.47 3.66 -11.25
C PHE A 81 9.20 3.93 -12.55
N THR A 82 9.53 5.19 -12.81
CA THR A 82 10.33 5.59 -13.98
C THR A 82 11.78 5.72 -13.52
N PHE A 83 12.62 4.82 -14.02
CA PHE A 83 14.03 4.70 -13.64
C PHE A 83 14.97 5.41 -14.61
N PRO A 84 16.17 5.81 -14.14
CA PRO A 84 17.30 6.14 -15.02
C PRO A 84 17.85 4.88 -15.69
N GLU A 85 18.85 5.04 -16.51
CA GLU A 85 19.66 3.92 -17.01
C GLU A 85 20.50 3.34 -15.87
N SER A 86 20.30 2.05 -15.56
CA SER A 86 21.01 1.39 -14.47
C SER A 86 20.87 -0.14 -14.55
N ASP A 87 21.92 -0.86 -14.20
CA ASP A 87 21.89 -2.31 -13.95
C ASP A 87 21.49 -2.65 -12.50
N GLU A 88 21.27 -1.64 -11.67
CA GLU A 88 20.97 -1.75 -10.24
C GLU A 88 19.67 -1.02 -9.85
N SER A 89 18.77 -0.81 -10.80
CA SER A 89 17.42 -0.39 -10.50
C SER A 89 16.72 -1.46 -9.68
N GLY A 90 16.05 -1.08 -8.60
CA GLY A 90 15.43 -2.06 -7.72
C GLY A 90 14.20 -1.53 -7.00
N VAL A 91 13.50 -2.46 -6.39
CA VAL A 91 12.36 -2.17 -5.49
C VAL A 91 12.57 -2.96 -4.21
N VAL A 92 12.62 -2.27 -3.09
CA VAL A 92 12.68 -2.86 -1.75
C VAL A 92 11.26 -2.99 -1.22
N ILE A 93 10.92 -4.20 -0.80
CA ILE A 93 9.67 -4.55 -0.12
C ILE A 93 10.02 -4.83 1.34
N ASP A 94 9.50 -4.02 2.25
CA ASP A 94 9.77 -4.11 3.67
C ASP A 94 8.48 -4.49 4.40
N ALA A 95 8.48 -5.70 4.99
CA ALA A 95 7.36 -6.22 5.77
C ALA A 95 7.48 -5.89 7.26
N PHE A 96 8.43 -5.04 7.64
CA PHE A 96 8.66 -4.51 8.99
C PHE A 96 8.87 -5.56 10.10
N ASP A 97 9.15 -5.03 11.29
CA ASP A 97 9.41 -5.75 12.53
C ASP A 97 8.15 -6.36 13.16
N ARG A 98 8.33 -7.13 14.22
CA ARG A 98 7.34 -7.86 15.03
C ARG A 98 6.75 -9.09 14.37
N GLY A 99 7.49 -9.68 13.47
CA GLY A 99 7.10 -10.90 12.76
C GLY A 99 6.56 -10.63 11.37
N SER A 100 7.25 -11.13 10.37
CA SER A 100 6.87 -10.96 8.97
C SER A 100 7.49 -12.03 8.08
N GLN A 101 6.97 -12.14 6.88
CA GLN A 101 7.46 -13.03 5.84
C GLN A 101 7.46 -12.30 4.50
N VAL A 102 8.46 -12.60 3.68
CA VAL A 102 8.49 -12.27 2.25
C VAL A 102 8.96 -13.48 1.47
N LYS A 103 8.37 -13.70 0.30
CA LYS A 103 8.76 -14.74 -0.64
C LYS A 103 8.78 -14.18 -2.05
N VAL A 104 9.90 -14.35 -2.73
CA VAL A 104 10.10 -13.92 -4.11
C VAL A 104 9.83 -15.09 -5.03
N MET A 105 9.00 -14.91 -6.03
CA MET A 105 8.67 -15.90 -7.07
C MET A 105 9.08 -15.34 -8.44
N PRO A 106 10.33 -15.54 -8.89
CA PRO A 106 10.86 -14.91 -10.10
C PRO A 106 10.10 -15.28 -11.37
N ASP A 107 9.70 -16.55 -11.49
CA ASP A 107 9.01 -17.07 -12.68
C ASP A 107 7.66 -16.36 -12.94
N SER A 108 6.94 -16.02 -11.87
CA SER A 108 5.70 -15.25 -11.92
C SER A 108 5.90 -13.75 -11.72
N ARG A 109 7.14 -13.29 -11.53
CA ARG A 109 7.48 -11.87 -11.26
C ARG A 109 6.72 -11.32 -10.06
N THR A 110 6.57 -12.13 -9.03
CA THR A 110 5.70 -11.85 -7.90
C THR A 110 6.48 -11.89 -6.59
N VAL A 111 6.13 -11.02 -5.66
CA VAL A 111 6.55 -11.07 -4.26
C VAL A 111 5.29 -11.17 -3.42
N VAL A 112 5.24 -12.14 -2.54
CA VAL A 112 4.16 -12.34 -1.58
C VAL A 112 4.71 -12.28 -0.16
N GLY A 113 3.84 -12.08 0.81
CA GLY A 113 4.23 -12.13 2.21
C GLY A 113 3.12 -11.69 3.14
N TYR A 114 3.46 -11.59 4.41
CA TYR A 114 2.58 -11.06 5.43
C TYR A 114 3.34 -10.26 6.48
N ILE A 115 2.59 -9.47 7.21
CA ILE A 115 3.04 -8.77 8.42
C ILE A 115 2.09 -9.06 9.56
N THR A 116 2.65 -9.14 10.77
CA THR A 116 1.87 -9.27 12.01
C THR A 116 1.80 -7.97 12.79
N ARG A 117 2.61 -6.98 12.40
CA ARG A 117 2.69 -5.70 13.11
C ARG A 117 1.33 -5.01 13.19
N ASN A 118 0.94 -4.67 14.41
CA ASN A 118 -0.29 -3.98 14.74
C ASN A 118 -0.07 -3.10 15.98
N SER A 119 -1.07 -2.29 16.34
CA SER A 119 -1.01 -1.40 17.52
C SER A 119 -1.42 -2.10 18.82
N GLY A 120 -1.70 -3.41 18.80
CA GLY A 120 -2.16 -4.21 19.91
C GLY A 120 -3.66 -4.53 19.87
N GLY A 121 -4.08 -5.47 20.70
CA GLY A 121 -5.49 -5.83 20.86
C GLY A 121 -6.08 -6.75 19.79
N VAL A 122 -5.25 -7.34 18.92
CA VAL A 122 -5.68 -8.34 17.94
C VAL A 122 -5.22 -9.73 18.34
N PRO A 123 -5.91 -10.80 17.89
CA PRO A 123 -5.49 -12.19 18.10
C PRO A 123 -4.13 -12.52 17.49
N ASP A 124 -3.47 -13.56 17.98
CA ASP A 124 -2.13 -14.00 17.55
C ASP A 124 -2.08 -14.44 16.07
N ASN A 125 -3.21 -14.83 15.51
CA ASN A 125 -3.32 -15.21 14.11
C ASN A 125 -3.50 -14.01 13.15
N PHE A 126 -3.47 -12.78 13.66
CA PHE A 126 -3.55 -11.59 12.81
C PHE A 126 -2.42 -11.58 11.77
N ARG A 127 -2.79 -11.40 10.52
CA ARG A 127 -1.88 -11.21 9.39
C ARG A 127 -2.46 -10.16 8.45
N ASN A 128 -1.61 -9.29 7.93
CA ASN A 128 -1.91 -8.52 6.73
C ASN A 128 -1.08 -9.13 5.60
N TRP A 129 -1.73 -9.93 4.78
CA TRP A 129 -1.15 -10.57 3.61
C TRP A 129 -1.02 -9.57 2.47
N PHE A 130 0.01 -9.71 1.64
CA PHE A 130 0.17 -8.90 0.45
C PHE A 130 0.69 -9.71 -0.73
N VAL A 131 0.32 -9.25 -1.93
CA VAL A 131 0.79 -9.75 -3.23
C VAL A 131 1.25 -8.55 -4.05
N ILE A 132 2.44 -8.63 -4.62
CA ILE A 132 3.03 -7.60 -5.48
C ILE A 132 3.46 -8.28 -6.77
N ARG A 133 2.82 -7.96 -7.90
CA ARG A 133 3.15 -8.49 -9.22
C ARG A 133 3.78 -7.40 -10.09
N PHE A 134 4.96 -7.70 -10.63
CA PHE A 134 5.68 -6.79 -11.51
C PHE A 134 5.43 -7.13 -12.98
N ASP A 135 5.46 -6.12 -13.84
CA ASP A 135 5.32 -6.29 -15.29
C ASP A 135 6.61 -6.81 -15.96
N LYS A 136 7.76 -6.65 -15.29
CA LYS A 136 9.08 -7.03 -15.81
C LYS A 136 9.72 -8.19 -15.06
N PRO A 137 10.51 -9.03 -15.73
CA PRO A 137 11.28 -10.06 -15.06
C PRO A 137 12.38 -9.44 -14.18
N PHE A 138 12.69 -10.09 -13.09
CA PHE A 138 13.79 -9.70 -12.21
C PHE A 138 15.13 -10.05 -12.83
N SER A 139 16.09 -9.11 -12.86
CA SER A 139 17.49 -9.38 -13.18
C SER A 139 18.23 -10.04 -11.99
N GLY A 140 17.64 -9.96 -10.80
CA GLY A 140 18.12 -10.57 -9.56
C GLY A 140 17.22 -10.19 -8.40
N PHE A 141 17.44 -10.83 -7.27
CA PHE A 141 16.73 -10.51 -6.02
C PHE A 141 17.58 -10.91 -4.81
N ARG A 142 17.22 -10.37 -3.66
CA ARG A 142 17.81 -10.68 -2.34
C ARG A 142 16.70 -10.68 -1.31
N VAL A 143 16.83 -11.53 -0.28
CA VAL A 143 15.91 -11.60 0.85
C VAL A 143 16.68 -11.47 2.17
N PHE A 144 16.05 -10.86 3.17
CA PHE A 144 16.72 -10.52 4.42
C PHE A 144 15.81 -10.78 5.61
N ASN A 145 16.42 -11.11 6.76
CA ASN A 145 15.79 -10.99 8.08
C ASN A 145 16.57 -9.96 8.88
N GLY A 146 16.01 -8.79 9.07
CA GLY A 146 16.69 -7.61 9.58
C GLY A 146 17.84 -7.21 8.64
N LYS A 147 19.06 -7.21 9.17
CA LYS A 147 20.28 -6.91 8.40
C LYS A 147 20.94 -8.14 7.78
N ASN A 148 20.46 -9.34 8.11
CA ASN A 148 21.05 -10.58 7.66
C ASN A 148 20.47 -10.99 6.32
N GLU A 149 21.29 -11.04 5.29
CA GLU A 149 20.92 -11.59 3.99
C GLU A 149 20.82 -13.12 4.09
N LEU A 150 19.73 -13.65 3.56
CA LEU A 150 19.46 -15.08 3.56
C LEU A 150 19.66 -15.65 2.14
N LYS A 151 19.98 -16.92 2.06
CA LYS A 151 20.03 -17.67 0.80
C LYS A 151 18.64 -18.21 0.48
N GLY A 152 18.24 -18.15 -0.79
CA GLY A 152 16.96 -18.68 -1.26
C GLY A 152 15.97 -17.59 -1.64
N PHE A 153 14.70 -17.96 -1.65
CA PHE A 153 13.61 -17.14 -2.19
C PHE A 153 12.73 -16.54 -1.10
N GLU A 154 12.97 -16.86 0.15
CA GLU A 154 12.07 -16.56 1.25
C GLU A 154 12.84 -16.10 2.49
N ALA A 155 12.28 -15.14 3.20
CA ALA A 155 12.69 -14.75 4.54
C ALA A 155 11.47 -14.70 5.44
N GLU A 156 11.56 -15.34 6.60
CA GLU A 156 10.57 -15.28 7.67
C GLU A 156 11.29 -15.04 8.99
N GLY A 157 10.73 -14.20 9.84
CA GLY A 157 11.33 -13.90 11.14
C GLY A 157 10.87 -12.55 11.69
N GLU A 158 11.72 -11.94 12.51
CA GLU A 158 11.39 -10.69 13.20
C GLU A 158 11.17 -9.53 12.21
N HIS A 159 11.96 -9.45 11.12
CA HIS A 159 11.88 -8.35 10.16
C HIS A 159 12.26 -8.84 8.76
N ALA A 160 11.30 -9.32 8.00
CA ALA A 160 11.52 -9.81 6.65
C ALA A 160 11.50 -8.67 5.62
N LEU A 161 12.47 -8.70 4.69
CA LEU A 161 12.56 -7.78 3.56
C LEU A 161 12.92 -8.57 2.28
N ALA A 162 12.47 -8.04 1.15
CA ALA A 162 12.93 -8.46 -0.17
C ALA A 162 13.40 -7.25 -0.97
N ALA A 163 14.42 -7.44 -1.79
CA ALA A 163 14.81 -6.50 -2.83
C ALA A 163 14.82 -7.22 -4.17
N VAL A 164 14.07 -6.70 -5.14
CA VAL A 164 14.05 -7.21 -6.52
C VAL A 164 14.68 -6.18 -7.44
N TYR A 165 15.45 -6.64 -8.42
CA TYR A 165 16.26 -5.78 -9.27
C TYR A 165 15.88 -5.90 -10.73
N PHE A 166 16.18 -4.85 -11.49
CA PHE A 166 15.91 -4.71 -12.91
C PHE A 166 17.10 -4.04 -13.60
N THR A 167 17.38 -4.42 -14.83
CA THR A 167 18.22 -3.63 -15.72
C THR A 167 17.31 -2.69 -16.49
N THR A 168 17.54 -1.39 -16.39
CA THR A 168 16.67 -0.37 -16.98
C THR A 168 17.45 0.56 -17.91
N ARG A 169 16.78 1.02 -18.96
CA ARG A 169 17.21 2.15 -19.79
C ARG A 169 16.67 3.44 -19.21
N ARG A 170 17.20 4.57 -19.63
CA ARG A 170 16.74 5.88 -19.20
C ARG A 170 15.26 6.07 -19.54
N GLY A 171 14.46 6.43 -18.54
CA GLY A 171 13.03 6.64 -18.67
C GLY A 171 12.21 5.34 -18.75
N GLU A 172 12.84 4.20 -18.52
CA GLU A 172 12.12 2.92 -18.51
C GLU A 172 11.24 2.80 -17.29
N GLN A 173 10.03 2.34 -17.52
CA GLN A 173 9.02 2.16 -16.47
C GLN A 173 8.94 0.71 -16.01
N VAL A 174 8.85 0.54 -14.71
CA VAL A 174 8.54 -0.74 -14.04
C VAL A 174 7.24 -0.53 -13.28
N THR A 175 6.26 -1.39 -13.55
CA THR A 175 4.95 -1.33 -12.92
C THR A 175 4.80 -2.45 -11.89
N ALA A 176 4.34 -2.11 -10.69
CA ALA A 176 3.99 -3.05 -9.63
C ALA A 176 2.49 -2.95 -9.34
N ARG A 177 1.78 -4.07 -9.49
CA ARG A 177 0.39 -4.24 -9.06
C ARG A 177 0.39 -4.85 -7.68
N VAL A 178 -0.24 -4.18 -6.74
CA VAL A 178 -0.17 -4.50 -5.31
C VAL A 178 -1.57 -4.69 -4.75
N ALA A 179 -1.78 -5.72 -3.96
CA ALA A 179 -3.01 -5.85 -3.17
C ALA A 179 -2.70 -6.47 -1.81
N SER A 180 -3.62 -6.28 -0.87
CA SER A 180 -3.54 -6.89 0.45
C SER A 180 -4.85 -7.51 0.89
N SER A 181 -4.76 -8.34 1.93
CA SER A 181 -5.89 -8.98 2.60
C SER A 181 -5.58 -9.21 4.08
N PHE A 182 -6.59 -9.12 4.92
CA PHE A 182 -6.50 -9.57 6.31
C PHE A 182 -6.95 -11.02 6.48
N ILE A 183 -7.36 -11.69 5.41
CA ILE A 183 -7.91 -13.04 5.42
C ILE A 183 -6.86 -14.07 5.02
N SER A 184 -6.28 -13.94 3.83
CA SER A 184 -5.26 -14.87 3.32
C SER A 184 -4.50 -14.31 2.12
N GLU A 185 -3.42 -15.00 1.71
CA GLU A 185 -2.69 -14.71 0.47
C GLU A 185 -3.57 -14.89 -0.77
N GLU A 186 -4.39 -15.95 -0.80
CA GLU A 186 -5.32 -16.21 -1.90
C GLU A 186 -6.36 -15.10 -2.03
N GLN A 187 -6.82 -14.55 -0.90
CA GLN A 187 -7.74 -13.43 -0.93
C GLN A 187 -7.04 -12.14 -1.39
N ALA A 188 -5.77 -11.90 -1.00
CA ALA A 188 -5.00 -10.78 -1.53
C ALA A 188 -4.83 -10.87 -3.05
N LEU A 189 -4.54 -12.07 -3.57
CA LEU A 189 -4.49 -12.32 -5.01
C LEU A 189 -5.84 -12.07 -5.69
N ARG A 190 -6.93 -12.51 -5.08
CA ARG A 190 -8.30 -12.26 -5.56
C ARG A 190 -8.61 -10.77 -5.61
N ASN A 191 -8.25 -10.01 -4.57
CA ASN A 191 -8.42 -8.56 -4.54
C ASN A 191 -7.63 -7.90 -5.69
N LEU A 192 -6.40 -8.36 -5.96
CA LEU A 192 -5.59 -7.89 -7.07
C LEU A 192 -6.27 -8.13 -8.43
N GLU A 193 -6.70 -9.37 -8.68
CA GLU A 193 -7.33 -9.74 -9.94
C GLU A 193 -8.67 -9.02 -10.16
N THR A 194 -9.46 -8.86 -9.11
CA THR A 194 -10.78 -8.23 -9.18
C THR A 194 -10.70 -6.72 -9.38
N GLU A 195 -9.81 -6.05 -8.66
CA GLU A 195 -9.78 -4.58 -8.63
C GLU A 195 -8.84 -3.99 -9.70
N VAL A 196 -7.78 -4.70 -10.05
CA VAL A 196 -6.77 -4.26 -11.02
C VAL A 196 -6.75 -5.16 -12.25
N GLY A 197 -6.58 -6.48 -12.08
CA GLY A 197 -6.44 -7.45 -13.17
C GLY A 197 -5.28 -7.06 -14.10
N ASP A 198 -5.55 -7.03 -15.39
CA ASP A 198 -4.58 -6.64 -16.43
C ASP A 198 -4.62 -5.13 -16.79
N ALA A 199 -5.42 -4.33 -16.07
CA ALA A 199 -5.51 -2.90 -16.34
C ALA A 199 -4.15 -2.22 -16.22
N ASP A 200 -3.89 -1.28 -17.11
CA ASP A 200 -2.71 -0.45 -17.06
C ASP A 200 -2.86 0.67 -16.01
N PHE A 201 -1.77 1.38 -15.75
CA PHE A 201 -1.73 2.45 -14.74
C PHE A 201 -2.74 3.56 -15.02
N GLU A 202 -2.84 4.02 -16.28
CA GLU A 202 -3.73 5.13 -16.62
C GLU A 202 -5.22 4.73 -16.51
N THR A 203 -5.55 3.49 -16.82
CA THR A 203 -6.89 2.94 -16.64
C THR A 203 -7.28 2.90 -15.16
N VAL A 204 -6.40 2.42 -14.27
CA VAL A 204 -6.67 2.39 -12.83
C VAL A 204 -6.79 3.80 -12.27
N LYS A 205 -5.90 4.71 -12.66
CA LYS A 205 -5.94 6.12 -12.28
C LYS A 205 -7.25 6.80 -12.71
N ALA A 206 -7.70 6.56 -13.95
CA ALA A 206 -8.95 7.12 -14.45
C ALA A 206 -10.17 6.61 -13.67
N ARG A 207 -10.24 5.29 -13.38
CA ARG A 207 -11.29 4.69 -12.54
C ARG A 207 -11.29 5.28 -11.12
N ALA A 208 -10.11 5.47 -10.53
CA ALA A 208 -9.97 6.08 -9.21
C ALA A 208 -10.43 7.54 -9.21
N GLN A 209 -10.10 8.30 -10.28
CA GLN A 209 -10.57 9.67 -10.45
C GLN A 209 -12.09 9.72 -10.56
N GLU A 210 -12.69 8.93 -11.44
CA GLU A 210 -14.15 8.87 -11.61
C GLU A 210 -14.85 8.56 -10.30
N ARG A 211 -14.30 7.60 -9.52
CA ARG A 211 -14.85 7.27 -8.20
C ARG A 211 -14.79 8.42 -7.21
N TRP A 212 -13.69 9.16 -7.18
CA TRP A 212 -13.56 10.33 -6.32
C TRP A 212 -14.41 11.51 -6.80
N ASP A 213 -14.54 11.71 -8.11
CA ASP A 213 -15.41 12.74 -8.68
C ASP A 213 -16.89 12.45 -8.34
N GLU A 214 -17.31 11.18 -8.38
CA GLU A 214 -18.65 10.76 -7.91
C GLU A 214 -18.87 11.10 -6.40
N VAL A 215 -17.88 10.83 -5.56
CA VAL A 215 -18.00 11.05 -4.11
C VAL A 215 -17.98 12.54 -3.77
N LEU A 216 -17.03 13.28 -4.32
CA LEU A 216 -16.87 14.72 -4.02
C LEU A 216 -17.90 15.58 -4.74
N GLY A 217 -18.37 15.15 -5.91
CA GLY A 217 -19.41 15.83 -6.68
C GLY A 217 -20.83 15.70 -6.11
N ARG A 218 -21.03 14.95 -5.00
CA ARG A 218 -22.33 14.92 -4.30
C ARG A 218 -22.73 16.25 -3.70
N ILE A 219 -21.79 17.14 -3.47
CA ILE A 219 -22.03 18.49 -2.98
C ILE A 219 -21.34 19.45 -3.93
N GLU A 220 -22.13 20.18 -4.69
CA GLU A 220 -21.66 21.24 -5.56
C GLU A 220 -21.83 22.59 -4.87
N VAL A 221 -20.77 23.40 -4.85
CA VAL A 221 -20.78 24.75 -4.27
C VAL A 221 -20.47 25.77 -5.34
N SER A 222 -21.09 26.95 -5.24
CA SER A 222 -20.92 28.05 -6.17
C SER A 222 -20.76 29.40 -5.45
N GLY A 223 -20.20 30.41 -6.14
CA GLY A 223 -20.10 31.78 -5.62
C GLY A 223 -18.91 32.02 -4.67
N GLY A 224 -17.97 31.06 -4.55
CA GLY A 224 -16.77 31.19 -3.74
C GLY A 224 -15.52 31.57 -4.53
N THR A 225 -14.43 31.88 -3.81
CA THR A 225 -13.08 32.01 -4.38
C THR A 225 -12.45 30.63 -4.58
N GLU A 226 -11.38 30.54 -5.36
CA GLU A 226 -10.64 29.29 -5.54
C GLU A 226 -10.11 28.72 -4.21
N GLU A 227 -9.67 29.57 -3.29
CA GLU A 227 -9.20 29.14 -1.96
C GLU A 227 -10.34 28.55 -1.12
N GLN A 228 -11.55 29.12 -1.22
CA GLN A 228 -12.73 28.60 -0.55
C GLN A 228 -13.13 27.23 -1.11
N TYR A 229 -13.08 27.05 -2.45
CA TYR A 229 -13.29 25.75 -3.08
C TYR A 229 -12.27 24.72 -2.63
N ARG A 230 -10.98 25.06 -2.65
CA ARG A 230 -9.91 24.17 -2.16
C ARG A 230 -10.13 23.75 -0.71
N THR A 231 -10.48 24.70 0.15
CA THR A 231 -10.75 24.42 1.56
C THR A 231 -11.95 23.50 1.71
N PHE A 232 -13.05 23.80 1.04
CA PHE A 232 -14.29 23.01 1.09
C PHE A 232 -14.05 21.56 0.64
N TYR A 233 -13.51 21.37 -0.57
CA TYR A 233 -13.30 20.02 -1.10
C TYR A 233 -12.18 19.25 -0.39
N SER A 234 -11.18 19.93 0.15
CA SER A 234 -10.20 19.29 1.04
C SER A 234 -10.80 18.81 2.36
N CYS A 235 -11.73 19.57 2.93
CA CYS A 235 -12.47 19.16 4.13
C CYS A 235 -13.43 18.02 3.82
N LEU A 236 -14.14 18.08 2.70
CA LEU A 236 -15.03 17.01 2.24
C LEU A 236 -14.25 15.71 2.00
N TYR A 237 -13.12 15.77 1.29
CA TYR A 237 -12.21 14.64 1.12
C TYR A 237 -11.80 14.02 2.46
N ARG A 238 -11.34 14.85 3.41
CA ARG A 238 -10.92 14.37 4.75
C ARG A 238 -12.06 13.71 5.52
N SER A 239 -13.29 14.23 5.40
CA SER A 239 -14.45 13.65 6.07
C SER A 239 -14.85 12.27 5.52
N THR A 240 -14.42 11.94 4.30
CA THR A 240 -14.69 10.64 3.65
C THR A 240 -13.57 9.60 3.83
N LEU A 241 -12.45 9.95 4.48
CA LEU A 241 -11.35 9.00 4.74
C LEU A 241 -11.73 7.93 5.77
N PHE A 242 -12.71 8.21 6.61
CA PHE A 242 -13.24 7.28 7.61
C PHE A 242 -14.77 7.17 7.50
N PRO A 243 -15.35 6.00 7.80
CA PRO A 243 -14.72 4.75 8.21
C PRO A 243 -14.04 4.00 7.06
N ARG A 244 -12.93 3.32 7.34
CA ARG A 244 -12.24 2.47 6.36
C ARG A 244 -13.01 1.16 6.17
N LYS A 245 -13.04 0.62 4.94
CA LYS A 245 -13.59 -0.69 4.62
C LYS A 245 -12.62 -1.79 5.08
N PHE A 246 -13.04 -2.60 6.05
CA PHE A 246 -12.29 -3.77 6.51
C PHE A 246 -12.84 -5.08 5.97
N TYR A 247 -13.96 -5.05 5.27
CA TYR A 247 -14.49 -6.23 4.60
C TYR A 247 -13.86 -6.42 3.22
N GLU A 248 -13.85 -7.64 2.79
CA GLU A 248 -13.37 -8.09 1.49
C GLU A 248 -14.48 -8.86 0.77
N ILE A 249 -14.29 -9.17 -0.50
CA ILE A 249 -15.29 -9.91 -1.29
C ILE A 249 -14.75 -11.32 -1.57
N ASP A 250 -15.44 -12.34 -1.11
CA ASP A 250 -15.06 -13.74 -1.30
C ASP A 250 -15.22 -14.24 -2.73
N ALA A 251 -14.89 -15.52 -2.97
CA ALA A 251 -15.02 -16.15 -4.28
C ALA A 251 -16.45 -16.22 -4.80
N LYS A 252 -17.45 -16.10 -3.92
CA LYS A 252 -18.87 -16.17 -4.25
C LYS A 252 -19.50 -14.80 -4.41
N GLY A 253 -18.71 -13.73 -4.24
CA GLY A 253 -19.18 -12.35 -4.29
C GLY A 253 -19.80 -11.85 -2.99
N ASN A 254 -19.64 -12.56 -1.87
CA ASN A 254 -20.18 -12.15 -0.59
C ASN A 254 -19.18 -11.31 0.20
N PRO A 255 -19.65 -10.31 0.97
CA PRO A 255 -18.78 -9.60 1.91
C PRO A 255 -18.39 -10.52 3.07
N VAL A 256 -17.09 -10.55 3.37
CA VAL A 256 -16.49 -11.28 4.48
C VAL A 256 -15.41 -10.41 5.12
N HIS A 257 -15.10 -10.66 6.39
CA HIS A 257 -14.05 -9.89 7.07
C HIS A 257 -13.30 -10.75 8.10
N TYR A 258 -12.04 -10.41 8.31
CA TYR A 258 -11.29 -10.88 9.47
C TYR A 258 -11.76 -10.11 10.72
N SER A 259 -12.14 -10.85 11.76
CA SER A 259 -12.53 -10.27 13.05
C SER A 259 -11.30 -10.00 13.93
N PRO A 260 -10.96 -8.74 14.23
CA PRO A 260 -9.84 -8.42 15.12
C PRO A 260 -10.13 -8.76 16.60
N TYR A 261 -11.31 -9.27 16.92
CA TYR A 261 -11.71 -9.65 18.28
C TYR A 261 -11.45 -11.12 18.58
N ASN A 262 -11.76 -12.01 17.65
CA ASN A 262 -11.65 -13.46 17.84
C ASN A 262 -10.77 -14.16 16.80
N GLY A 263 -10.30 -13.45 15.77
CA GLY A 263 -9.43 -14.00 14.74
C GLY A 263 -10.12 -14.89 13.70
N GLU A 264 -11.45 -14.90 13.68
CA GLU A 264 -12.23 -15.66 12.71
C GLU A 264 -12.53 -14.84 11.45
N VAL A 265 -12.76 -15.54 10.34
CA VAL A 265 -13.32 -14.94 9.13
C VAL A 265 -14.82 -15.05 9.20
N LEU A 266 -15.49 -13.91 9.29
CA LEU A 266 -16.93 -13.82 9.49
C LEU A 266 -17.62 -13.22 8.24
N PRO A 267 -18.88 -13.61 7.98
CA PRO A 267 -19.67 -13.00 6.90
C PRO A 267 -20.09 -11.57 7.25
N GLY A 268 -20.26 -10.73 6.23
CA GLY A 268 -20.80 -9.39 6.35
C GLY A 268 -19.79 -8.27 6.27
N TYR A 269 -20.30 -7.06 6.35
CA TYR A 269 -19.52 -5.82 6.27
C TYR A 269 -18.84 -5.51 7.60
N MET A 270 -17.62 -4.98 7.51
CA MET A 270 -16.90 -4.44 8.66
C MET A 270 -16.26 -3.11 8.27
N LEU A 271 -16.44 -2.10 9.10
CA LEU A 271 -15.92 -0.75 8.93
C LEU A 271 -15.08 -0.36 10.14
N SER A 272 -13.97 0.34 9.92
CA SER A 272 -13.18 0.91 11.01
C SER A 272 -13.97 1.96 11.78
N LEU A 273 -13.54 2.34 12.97
CA LEU A 273 -14.19 3.26 13.90
C LEU A 273 -15.51 2.73 14.46
N ILE A 274 -16.47 2.41 13.62
CA ILE A 274 -17.80 1.98 14.05
C ILE A 274 -17.75 0.58 14.67
N HIS A 275 -16.94 -0.33 14.10
CA HIS A 275 -16.87 -1.73 14.52
C HIS A 275 -15.61 -2.09 15.31
N ILE A 276 -14.56 -1.25 15.26
CA ILE A 276 -13.26 -1.54 15.89
C ILE A 276 -12.98 -0.60 17.06
N SER A 277 -13.24 0.70 16.91
CA SER A 277 -12.85 1.70 17.90
C SER A 277 -13.91 2.01 18.94
N GLU A 278 -15.15 1.57 18.75
CA GLU A 278 -16.26 1.73 19.71
C GLU A 278 -16.96 0.40 20.06
N PRO A 279 -16.24 -0.68 20.38
CA PRO A 279 -16.88 -1.95 20.76
C PRO A 279 -17.56 -1.88 22.14
N THR A 280 -17.35 -0.80 22.87
CA THR A 280 -17.82 -0.61 24.25
C THR A 280 -18.70 0.62 24.41
N ARG A 281 -19.46 1.00 23.39
CA ARG A 281 -20.50 1.99 23.63
C ARG A 281 -21.46 1.41 24.67
N PRO A 282 -21.55 1.99 25.87
CA PRO A 282 -22.53 1.52 26.86
C PRO A 282 -23.91 1.56 26.19
N GLU A 283 -24.69 0.53 26.43
CA GLU A 283 -26.12 0.53 26.10
C GLU A 283 -26.70 1.90 26.47
N PRO A 284 -27.53 2.52 25.63
CA PRO A 284 -28.16 3.78 26.00
C PRO A 284 -28.89 3.55 27.32
N ILE A 285 -28.51 4.31 28.33
CA ILE A 285 -29.21 4.29 29.61
C ILE A 285 -30.65 4.70 29.31
N SER A 286 -31.55 3.76 29.45
CA SER A 286 -33.00 3.94 29.32
C SER A 286 -33.54 4.85 30.41
#